data_34848f287caf68ee8745f4f74a5acf80
#
_entry.id   34848f287caf68ee8745f4f74a5acf80
#
_cell.length_a   1.000
_cell.length_b   1.000
_cell.length_c   1.000
_cell.angle_alpha   90.00
_cell.angle_beta   90.00
_cell.angle_gamma   90.00
#
_symmetry.space_group_name_H-M   'P 1'
#
loop_
_entity.id
_entity.type
_entity.pdbx_description
1 polymer ?
#
loop_
_entity_poly.entity_id
_entity_poly.type
_entity_poly.pdbx_seq_one_letter_code
_entity_poly.pdbx_strand_id
1 'polypeptide(L)'
;MLTINALFSTASERFGNRIALIEPIEGARMSTLTYHTALERVRGFAGYLQQLHIEKGDCLLIWSPSRSDWLIAYLGALLVGAVIVPLDVNSKEDFLLRVAELTDAKLLITTQKQFAGLKQTSLPLVDLDALPQATMDAAKLPEIHENDLAEVVFTSGTTGQPKGVILSHHNIASNATAAATFINITAEDRALSILPLSHMFELTVEIALIYCGASIVYARSLVPDTLLRLLSSQQVTCSVLVPQALQLFLNGIEREVRRQKREKQFEQLVRIAAMLPFGWRRFLFGAVHKRFGGHFRFFVSGGAYLPPTLAQSWENMGFRVMQGYGTTECSPIVSATPYHDHTLDSVGKPLKGVEVRIAEDGEILVHGPNVSLGYWKNPEATAASFKDGWYYTGDLGFFDEKNNLYLKGRKKNLIVLANGLNVYPEDIENILHANPLVKDAVVFGLMHQGQGPEVHAVLLLEDPSKAKTVIQQANKQLAPHQQIRGFTIWPEEDFPRTHTLKVKRLDVLSKLEKLHKDKRDRPEKEQ
;
A
#
# COMPACT_ATOMS: atom_id res chain seq x y z
N MET A 1 8.33 -13.23 -24.17
CA MET A 1 9.08 -12.83 -22.96
C MET A 1 8.30 -11.80 -22.19
N LEU A 2 7.95 -12.04 -20.95
CA LEU A 2 7.11 -11.15 -20.13
C LEU A 2 8.01 -10.26 -19.25
N THR A 3 8.55 -9.18 -19.83
CA THR A 3 9.33 -8.18 -19.08
C THR A 3 8.56 -6.87 -18.95
N ILE A 4 8.87 -6.06 -17.94
CA ILE A 4 8.26 -4.75 -17.73
C ILE A 4 8.49 -3.84 -18.95
N ASN A 5 9.71 -3.87 -19.51
CA ASN A 5 10.06 -3.09 -20.70
C ASN A 5 9.28 -3.52 -21.95
N ALA A 6 9.06 -4.84 -22.12
CA ALA A 6 8.23 -5.34 -23.22
C ALA A 6 6.77 -4.90 -23.09
N LEU A 7 6.22 -4.88 -21.88
CA LEU A 7 4.86 -4.36 -21.63
C LEU A 7 4.76 -2.88 -22.02
N PHE A 8 5.73 -2.05 -21.59
CA PHE A 8 5.70 -0.62 -21.90
C PHE A 8 5.93 -0.34 -23.38
N SER A 9 6.86 -1.04 -24.03
CA SER A 9 7.10 -0.89 -25.48
C SER A 9 5.87 -1.28 -26.28
N THR A 10 5.26 -2.43 -25.99
CA THR A 10 4.03 -2.88 -26.66
C THR A 10 2.87 -1.90 -26.44
N ALA A 11 2.71 -1.37 -25.21
CA ALA A 11 1.71 -0.35 -24.94
C ALA A 11 1.97 0.94 -25.73
N SER A 12 3.24 1.34 -25.87
CA SER A 12 3.63 2.52 -26.64
C SER A 12 3.39 2.36 -28.14
N GLU A 13 3.58 1.17 -28.68
CA GLU A 13 3.24 0.86 -30.08
C GLU A 13 1.72 0.90 -30.30
N ARG A 14 0.96 0.34 -29.37
CA ARG A 14 -0.49 0.21 -29.49
C ARG A 14 -1.23 1.51 -29.20
N PHE A 15 -0.75 2.30 -28.25
CA PHE A 15 -1.45 3.48 -27.71
C PHE A 15 -0.66 4.79 -27.87
N GLY A 16 0.33 4.83 -28.75
CA GLY A 16 1.36 5.88 -28.87
C GLY A 16 0.88 7.32 -28.71
N ASN A 17 -0.23 7.68 -29.35
CA ASN A 17 -0.78 9.04 -29.31
C ASN A 17 -1.67 9.32 -28.08
N ARG A 18 -2.01 8.31 -27.27
CA ARG A 18 -2.80 8.53 -26.05
C ARG A 18 -1.92 9.12 -24.95
N ILE A 19 -2.52 9.94 -24.10
CA ILE A 19 -1.85 10.47 -22.92
C ILE A 19 -1.59 9.31 -21.94
N ALA A 20 -0.33 9.12 -21.56
CA ALA A 20 0.10 8.15 -20.56
C ALA A 20 0.22 8.78 -19.18
N LEU A 21 0.96 9.90 -19.07
CA LEU A 21 1.30 10.52 -17.80
C LEU A 21 0.83 11.98 -17.76
N ILE A 22 0.28 12.39 -16.63
CA ILE A 22 -0.24 13.73 -16.37
C ILE A 22 0.30 14.20 -15.03
N GLU A 23 0.88 15.38 -14.99
CA GLU A 23 1.49 15.91 -13.78
C GLU A 23 1.25 17.42 -13.62
N PRO A 24 0.89 17.92 -12.41
CA PRO A 24 0.81 19.34 -12.15
C PRO A 24 2.19 20.00 -12.24
N ILE A 25 2.26 21.12 -12.94
CA ILE A 25 3.40 22.03 -12.95
C ILE A 25 2.99 23.37 -12.32
N GLU A 26 3.94 24.29 -12.19
CA GLU A 26 3.66 25.61 -11.62
C GLU A 26 2.49 26.34 -12.30
N GLY A 27 1.69 27.07 -11.52
CA GLY A 27 0.61 27.91 -12.02
C GLY A 27 -0.64 27.18 -12.48
N ALA A 28 -1.01 26.07 -11.86
CA ALA A 28 -2.19 25.26 -12.19
C ALA A 28 -2.18 24.64 -13.61
N ARG A 29 -1.05 24.64 -14.28
CA ARG A 29 -0.86 23.96 -15.56
C ARG A 29 -0.59 22.46 -15.34
N MET A 30 -0.90 21.66 -16.36
CA MET A 30 -0.58 20.24 -16.39
C MET A 30 0.46 19.96 -17.48
N SER A 31 1.50 19.20 -17.12
CA SER A 31 2.37 18.56 -18.10
C SER A 31 1.73 17.25 -18.50
N THR A 32 1.78 16.91 -19.77
CA THR A 32 1.26 15.65 -20.30
C THR A 32 2.29 14.99 -21.19
N LEU A 33 2.46 13.68 -21.02
CA LEU A 33 3.27 12.86 -21.93
C LEU A 33 2.37 11.81 -22.57
N THR A 34 2.46 11.67 -23.88
CA THR A 34 1.87 10.53 -24.59
C THR A 34 2.72 9.28 -24.34
N TYR A 35 2.18 8.10 -24.67
CA TYR A 35 2.96 6.86 -24.61
C TYR A 35 4.21 6.94 -25.46
N HIS A 36 4.11 7.55 -26.65
CA HIS A 36 5.25 7.72 -27.55
C HIS A 36 6.32 8.65 -26.95
N THR A 37 5.93 9.84 -26.49
CA THR A 37 6.88 10.79 -25.87
C THR A 37 7.46 10.27 -24.56
N ALA A 38 6.70 9.49 -23.80
CA ALA A 38 7.21 8.81 -22.61
C ALA A 38 8.28 7.77 -22.97
N LEU A 39 8.05 6.96 -24.03
CA LEU A 39 9.05 5.99 -24.51
C LEU A 39 10.33 6.67 -25.03
N GLU A 40 10.21 7.80 -25.72
CA GLU A 40 11.38 8.59 -26.14
C GLU A 40 12.20 9.05 -24.94
N ARG A 41 11.54 9.54 -23.87
CA ARG A 41 12.22 9.96 -22.65
C ARG A 41 12.86 8.79 -21.90
N VAL A 42 12.22 7.63 -21.87
CA VAL A 42 12.78 6.38 -21.32
C VAL A 42 14.06 5.99 -22.05
N ARG A 43 14.04 6.02 -23.39
CA ARG A 43 15.21 5.75 -24.23
C ARG A 43 16.31 6.79 -24.03
N GLY A 44 15.94 8.06 -23.93
CA GLY A 44 16.91 9.14 -23.68
C GLY A 44 17.63 8.98 -22.35
N PHE A 45 16.91 8.61 -21.29
CA PHE A 45 17.52 8.33 -20.01
C PHE A 45 18.37 7.06 -20.02
N ALA A 46 17.94 5.99 -20.70
CA ALA A 46 18.75 4.79 -20.90
C ALA A 46 20.08 5.13 -21.63
N GLY A 47 20.03 6.00 -22.67
CA GLY A 47 21.23 6.49 -23.36
C GLY A 47 22.18 7.25 -22.42
N TYR A 48 21.66 8.05 -21.50
CA TYR A 48 22.46 8.70 -20.47
C TYR A 48 23.12 7.70 -19.51
N LEU A 49 22.39 6.67 -19.08
CA LEU A 49 22.95 5.61 -18.22
C LEU A 49 24.07 4.82 -18.94
N GLN A 50 23.95 4.59 -20.26
CA GLN A 50 25.03 4.01 -21.09
C GLN A 50 26.29 4.87 -21.07
N GLN A 51 26.17 6.21 -21.12
CA GLN A 51 27.31 7.13 -20.99
C GLN A 51 27.97 7.07 -19.62
N LEU A 52 27.21 6.77 -18.57
CA LEU A 52 27.73 6.53 -17.21
C LEU A 52 28.28 5.12 -17.02
N HIS A 53 28.33 4.29 -18.07
CA HIS A 53 28.78 2.90 -18.03
C HIS A 53 28.02 2.05 -17.00
N ILE A 54 26.71 2.30 -16.84
CA ILE A 54 25.82 1.44 -16.06
C ILE A 54 25.58 0.15 -16.84
N GLU A 55 25.83 -0.97 -16.17
CA GLU A 55 25.75 -2.31 -16.76
C GLU A 55 24.57 -3.12 -16.21
N LYS A 56 24.25 -4.21 -16.88
CA LYS A 56 23.21 -5.14 -16.43
C LYS A 56 23.58 -5.71 -15.05
N GLY A 57 22.65 -5.60 -14.10
CA GLY A 57 22.80 -6.05 -12.71
C GLY A 57 23.29 -4.96 -11.75
N ASP A 58 23.75 -3.80 -12.23
CA ASP A 58 24.07 -2.67 -11.35
C ASP A 58 22.84 -2.18 -10.60
N CYS A 59 22.99 -1.94 -9.29
CA CYS A 59 21.91 -1.40 -8.46
C CYS A 59 21.88 0.11 -8.51
N LEU A 60 20.70 0.68 -8.79
CA LEU A 60 20.46 2.12 -8.81
C LEU A 60 19.40 2.48 -7.77
N LEU A 61 19.72 3.41 -6.86
CA LEU A 61 18.78 3.92 -5.88
C LEU A 61 17.87 4.99 -6.51
N ILE A 62 16.56 4.91 -6.26
CA ILE A 62 15.63 6.01 -6.52
C ILE A 62 15.04 6.49 -5.19
N TRP A 63 15.35 7.72 -4.81
CA TRP A 63 14.87 8.34 -3.57
C TRP A 63 14.19 9.68 -3.86
N SER A 64 12.90 9.64 -4.13
CA SER A 64 12.13 10.79 -4.62
C SER A 64 10.62 10.61 -4.37
N PRO A 65 9.85 11.70 -4.28
CA PRO A 65 8.39 11.65 -4.38
C PRO A 65 7.93 11.03 -5.71
N SER A 66 6.72 10.45 -5.71
CA SER A 66 6.09 9.91 -6.93
C SER A 66 5.83 11.01 -7.94
N ARG A 67 6.25 10.78 -9.20
CA ARG A 67 6.12 11.71 -10.32
C ARG A 67 6.39 11.00 -11.66
N SER A 68 6.05 11.65 -12.76
CA SER A 68 6.26 11.09 -14.11
C SER A 68 7.73 10.74 -14.35
N ASP A 69 8.67 11.60 -13.93
CA ASP A 69 10.11 11.38 -14.13
C ASP A 69 10.65 10.19 -13.31
N TRP A 70 10.01 9.87 -12.18
CA TRP A 70 10.34 8.67 -11.40
C TRP A 70 10.09 7.40 -12.24
N LEU A 71 8.92 7.31 -12.87
CA LEU A 71 8.56 6.18 -13.72
C LEU A 71 9.43 6.11 -14.98
N ILE A 72 9.74 7.27 -15.59
CA ILE A 72 10.66 7.35 -16.73
C ILE A 72 12.06 6.83 -16.34
N ALA A 73 12.58 7.27 -15.19
CA ALA A 73 13.88 6.82 -14.69
C ALA A 73 13.88 5.31 -14.38
N TYR A 74 12.82 4.81 -13.76
CA TYR A 74 12.62 3.39 -13.48
C TYR A 74 12.67 2.56 -14.77
N LEU A 75 11.86 2.89 -15.77
CA LEU A 75 11.79 2.17 -17.03
C LEU A 75 13.10 2.29 -17.84
N GLY A 76 13.74 3.46 -17.82
CA GLY A 76 15.02 3.67 -18.51
C GLY A 76 16.17 2.89 -17.90
N ALA A 77 16.20 2.77 -16.58
CA ALA A 77 17.18 1.95 -15.88
C ALA A 77 16.98 0.45 -16.17
N LEU A 78 15.73 -0.02 -16.17
CA LEU A 78 15.41 -1.40 -16.54
C LEU A 78 15.79 -1.69 -18.01
N LEU A 79 15.78 -0.70 -18.89
CA LEU A 79 16.13 -0.89 -20.31
C LEU A 79 17.61 -1.20 -20.50
N VAL A 80 18.49 -0.69 -19.64
CA VAL A 80 19.92 -1.05 -19.60
C VAL A 80 20.20 -2.27 -18.70
N GLY A 81 19.18 -2.87 -18.13
CA GLY A 81 19.30 -4.06 -17.28
C GLY A 81 19.74 -3.76 -15.85
N ALA A 82 19.70 -2.51 -15.42
CA ALA A 82 19.97 -2.16 -14.03
C ALA A 82 18.86 -2.65 -13.09
N VAL A 83 19.22 -2.90 -11.83
CA VAL A 83 18.30 -3.30 -10.75
C VAL A 83 17.91 -2.06 -9.96
N ILE A 84 16.63 -1.77 -9.86
CA ILE A 84 16.14 -0.62 -9.11
C ILE A 84 16.00 -0.94 -7.63
N VAL A 85 16.45 0.00 -6.79
CA VAL A 85 16.29 -0.04 -5.34
C VAL A 85 15.51 1.20 -4.91
N PRO A 86 14.17 1.13 -4.89
CA PRO A 86 13.35 2.29 -4.55
C PRO A 86 13.35 2.52 -3.04
N LEU A 87 13.46 3.79 -2.65
CA LEU A 87 13.42 4.22 -1.27
C LEU A 87 12.27 5.19 -1.04
N ASP A 88 11.57 5.02 0.07
CA ASP A 88 10.55 5.98 0.48
C ASP A 88 11.18 7.35 0.73
N VAL A 89 10.55 8.40 0.20
CA VAL A 89 11.03 9.79 0.31
C VAL A 89 11.28 10.27 1.74
N ASN A 90 10.56 9.68 2.71
CA ASN A 90 10.71 9.98 4.12
C ASN A 90 11.75 9.09 4.84
N SER A 91 12.44 8.22 4.10
CA SER A 91 13.52 7.42 4.67
C SER A 91 14.63 8.32 5.21
N LYS A 92 15.18 7.93 6.35
CA LYS A 92 16.32 8.65 6.95
C LYS A 92 17.60 8.39 6.16
N GLU A 93 18.53 9.34 6.20
CA GLU A 93 19.83 9.24 5.55
C GLU A 93 20.59 7.96 5.93
N ASP A 94 20.65 7.62 7.24
CA ASP A 94 21.30 6.40 7.71
C ASP A 94 20.74 5.13 7.07
N PHE A 95 19.44 5.10 6.80
CA PHE A 95 18.80 3.98 6.10
C PHE A 95 19.20 3.94 4.63
N LEU A 96 19.20 5.09 3.95
CA LEU A 96 19.64 5.23 2.56
C LEU A 96 21.10 4.75 2.41
N LEU A 97 22.01 5.26 3.26
CA LEU A 97 23.44 4.90 3.20
C LEU A 97 23.66 3.40 3.45
N ARG A 98 22.94 2.83 4.40
CA ARG A 98 22.99 1.38 4.67
C ARG A 98 22.49 0.56 3.48
N VAL A 99 21.38 0.96 2.85
CA VAL A 99 20.87 0.26 1.66
C VAL A 99 21.84 0.41 0.50
N ALA A 100 22.44 1.59 0.30
CA ALA A 100 23.46 1.81 -0.72
C ALA A 100 24.65 0.86 -0.57
N GLU A 101 25.14 0.69 0.66
CA GLU A 101 26.23 -0.24 0.97
C GLU A 101 25.82 -1.71 0.74
N LEU A 102 24.64 -2.12 1.24
CA LEU A 102 24.16 -3.49 1.09
C LEU A 102 23.97 -3.92 -0.38
N THR A 103 23.61 -2.97 -1.24
CA THR A 103 23.34 -3.22 -2.65
C THR A 103 24.53 -2.92 -3.56
N ASP A 104 25.62 -2.36 -3.03
CA ASP A 104 26.75 -1.83 -3.83
C ASP A 104 26.24 -0.87 -4.92
N ALA A 105 25.34 0.04 -4.52
CA ALA A 105 24.66 0.93 -5.44
C ALA A 105 25.64 1.83 -6.20
N LYS A 106 25.43 1.99 -7.51
CA LYS A 106 26.31 2.77 -8.41
C LYS A 106 25.87 4.21 -8.55
N LEU A 107 24.59 4.49 -8.32
CA LEU A 107 24.00 5.79 -8.63
C LEU A 107 22.82 6.08 -7.69
N LEU A 108 22.65 7.34 -7.32
CA LEU A 108 21.45 7.83 -6.62
C LEU A 108 20.66 8.77 -7.54
N ILE A 109 19.44 8.40 -7.86
CA ILE A 109 18.49 9.20 -8.62
C ILE A 109 17.57 9.89 -7.61
N THR A 110 17.62 11.22 -7.53
CA THR A 110 16.88 11.98 -6.51
C THR A 110 16.59 13.41 -6.97
N THR A 111 15.79 14.16 -6.20
CA THR A 111 15.54 15.58 -6.46
C THR A 111 16.57 16.44 -5.73
N GLN A 112 16.76 17.67 -6.23
CA GLN A 112 17.66 18.63 -5.58
C GLN A 112 17.27 18.90 -4.12
N LYS A 113 15.96 18.95 -3.83
CA LYS A 113 15.45 19.14 -2.48
C LYS A 113 15.86 18.01 -1.53
N GLN A 114 15.75 16.76 -1.95
CA GLN A 114 16.16 15.60 -1.16
C GLN A 114 17.67 15.60 -0.98
N PHE A 115 18.40 15.85 -2.06
CA PHE A 115 19.87 15.90 -2.02
C PHE A 115 20.41 16.96 -1.07
N ALA A 116 19.86 18.16 -1.07
CA ALA A 116 20.26 19.24 -0.15
C ALA A 116 20.11 18.85 1.33
N GLY A 117 19.30 17.84 1.64
CA GLY A 117 19.14 17.29 2.99
C GLY A 117 20.19 16.25 3.37
N LEU A 118 20.97 15.71 2.40
CA LEU A 118 22.01 14.70 2.65
C LEU A 118 23.30 15.36 3.12
N LYS A 119 23.90 14.80 4.16
CA LYS A 119 25.18 15.29 4.73
C LYS A 119 26.38 14.52 4.21
N GLN A 120 26.19 13.24 3.90
CA GLN A 120 27.28 12.32 3.55
C GLN A 120 26.80 11.33 2.48
N THR A 121 27.12 11.58 1.23
CA THR A 121 27.01 10.56 0.17
C THR A 121 28.18 10.70 -0.79
N SER A 122 28.78 9.57 -1.16
CA SER A 122 29.81 9.47 -2.21
C SER A 122 29.21 8.97 -3.53
N LEU A 123 27.92 8.65 -3.57
CA LEU A 123 27.27 8.15 -4.77
C LEU A 123 27.18 9.25 -5.85
N PRO A 124 27.49 8.94 -7.11
CA PRO A 124 27.13 9.80 -8.22
C PRO A 124 25.63 10.10 -8.22
N LEU A 125 25.29 11.34 -8.58
CA LEU A 125 23.92 11.86 -8.51
C LEU A 125 23.32 12.04 -9.88
N VAL A 126 22.05 11.67 -10.00
CA VAL A 126 21.17 12.09 -11.10
C VAL A 126 20.04 12.94 -10.55
N ASP A 127 19.92 14.15 -11.08
CA ASP A 127 18.85 15.08 -10.74
C ASP A 127 17.56 14.69 -11.47
N LEU A 128 16.57 14.26 -10.70
CA LEU A 128 15.26 13.90 -11.21
C LEU A 128 14.43 15.14 -11.62
N ASP A 129 14.76 16.34 -11.09
CA ASP A 129 14.08 17.58 -11.48
C ASP A 129 14.48 18.03 -12.89
N ALA A 130 15.64 17.56 -13.37
CA ALA A 130 16.15 17.80 -14.72
C ALA A 130 16.71 16.51 -15.33
N LEU A 131 15.85 15.47 -15.44
CA LEU A 131 16.26 14.12 -15.83
C LEU A 131 17.06 14.14 -17.14
N PRO A 132 18.36 13.77 -17.11
CA PRO A 132 19.23 13.85 -18.26
C PRO A 132 18.78 12.95 -19.41
N GLN A 133 19.07 13.39 -20.63
CA GLN A 133 18.74 12.67 -21.86
C GLN A 133 19.98 12.58 -22.75
N ALA A 134 20.21 11.41 -23.33
CA ALA A 134 21.24 11.21 -24.32
C ALA A 134 20.77 10.24 -25.41
N THR A 135 21.44 10.23 -26.56
CA THR A 135 21.16 9.26 -27.63
C THR A 135 21.49 7.86 -27.13
N MET A 136 20.50 6.99 -27.12
CA MET A 136 20.67 5.59 -26.79
C MET A 136 21.29 4.81 -27.96
N ASP A 137 22.31 4.04 -27.67
CA ASP A 137 22.89 3.08 -28.62
C ASP A 137 22.17 1.73 -28.45
N ALA A 138 21.24 1.44 -29.33
CA ALA A 138 20.45 0.22 -29.26
C ALA A 138 21.30 -1.06 -29.40
N ALA A 139 22.46 -0.99 -30.10
CA ALA A 139 23.36 -2.13 -30.27
C ALA A 139 24.10 -2.51 -28.97
N LYS A 140 24.15 -1.59 -27.99
CA LYS A 140 24.77 -1.81 -26.69
C LYS A 140 23.78 -2.19 -25.61
N LEU A 141 22.48 -2.28 -25.90
CA LEU A 141 21.52 -2.75 -24.92
C LEU A 141 21.73 -4.24 -24.64
N PRO A 142 21.75 -4.63 -23.35
CA PRO A 142 21.81 -6.05 -23.01
C PRO A 142 20.49 -6.74 -23.36
N GLU A 143 20.54 -8.02 -23.59
CA GLU A 143 19.35 -8.85 -23.66
C GLU A 143 18.76 -8.99 -22.24
N ILE A 144 17.49 -8.61 -22.08
CA ILE A 144 16.77 -8.69 -20.80
C ILE A 144 15.81 -9.87 -20.83
N HIS A 145 16.03 -10.81 -19.92
CA HIS A 145 15.17 -11.98 -19.74
C HIS A 145 14.13 -11.76 -18.64
N GLU A 146 13.04 -12.47 -18.69
CA GLU A 146 11.95 -12.32 -17.71
C GLU A 146 12.34 -12.68 -16.27
N ASN A 147 13.35 -13.54 -16.10
CA ASN A 147 13.88 -13.92 -14.79
C ASN A 147 15.03 -13.02 -14.31
N ASP A 148 15.46 -12.04 -15.10
CA ASP A 148 16.43 -11.06 -14.63
C ASP A 148 15.83 -10.22 -13.51
N LEU A 149 16.69 -9.77 -12.59
CA LEU A 149 16.26 -8.91 -11.49
C LEU A 149 15.84 -7.55 -12.03
N ALA A 150 14.69 -7.08 -11.60
CA ALA A 150 14.18 -5.76 -11.90
C ALA A 150 14.30 -4.83 -10.70
N GLU A 151 14.05 -5.36 -9.49
CA GLU A 151 13.90 -4.53 -8.32
C GLU A 151 14.30 -5.25 -7.03
N VAL A 152 14.86 -4.50 -6.07
CA VAL A 152 15.08 -4.95 -4.68
C VAL A 152 14.38 -3.97 -3.76
N VAL A 153 13.28 -4.39 -3.15
CA VAL A 153 12.45 -3.56 -2.26
C VAL A 153 12.80 -3.82 -0.80
N PHE A 154 13.36 -2.82 -0.13
CA PHE A 154 13.68 -2.94 1.29
C PHE A 154 12.46 -2.64 2.16
N THR A 155 12.06 -3.65 2.91
CA THR A 155 10.98 -3.55 3.91
C THR A 155 11.57 -3.39 5.31
N SER A 156 10.87 -2.66 6.18
CA SER A 156 11.21 -2.58 7.60
C SER A 156 10.95 -3.94 8.25
N GLY A 157 11.95 -4.80 8.29
CA GLY A 157 11.84 -6.11 8.91
C GLY A 157 11.42 -6.01 10.38
N THR A 158 10.66 -7.00 10.85
CA THR A 158 10.19 -7.10 12.25
C THR A 158 11.34 -7.25 13.25
N THR A 159 12.54 -7.54 12.79
CA THR A 159 13.78 -7.69 13.59
C THR A 159 14.62 -6.43 13.64
N GLY A 160 14.15 -5.30 13.07
CA GLY A 160 14.90 -4.03 13.01
C GLY A 160 15.99 -3.97 11.92
N GLN A 161 16.32 -5.08 11.27
CA GLN A 161 17.20 -5.11 10.09
C GLN A 161 16.34 -5.07 8.82
N PRO A 162 16.66 -4.19 7.85
CA PRO A 162 15.93 -4.12 6.60
C PRO A 162 16.14 -5.40 5.79
N LYS A 163 15.05 -5.96 5.22
CA LYS A 163 15.10 -7.11 4.32
C LYS A 163 14.80 -6.63 2.91
N GLY A 164 15.72 -6.85 1.98
CA GLY A 164 15.53 -6.54 0.56
C GLY A 164 14.83 -7.69 -0.15
N VAL A 165 13.60 -7.51 -0.58
CA VAL A 165 12.84 -8.49 -1.35
C VAL A 165 13.31 -8.44 -2.81
N ILE A 166 13.71 -9.57 -3.38
CA ILE A 166 14.24 -9.69 -4.73
C ILE A 166 13.10 -9.95 -5.71
N LEU A 167 12.90 -9.07 -6.69
CA LEU A 167 11.82 -9.19 -7.66
C LEU A 167 12.38 -9.21 -9.10
N SER A 168 11.98 -10.23 -9.87
CA SER A 168 12.29 -10.30 -11.29
C SER A 168 11.29 -9.51 -12.14
N HIS A 169 11.63 -9.27 -13.40
CA HIS A 169 10.68 -8.75 -14.38
C HIS A 169 9.42 -9.59 -14.46
N HIS A 170 9.56 -10.93 -14.42
CA HIS A 170 8.43 -11.87 -14.48
C HIS A 170 7.49 -11.73 -13.28
N ASN A 171 8.06 -11.62 -12.08
CA ASN A 171 7.25 -11.47 -10.87
C ASN A 171 6.31 -10.25 -10.96
N ILE A 172 6.88 -9.10 -11.33
CA ILE A 172 6.13 -7.83 -11.40
C ILE A 172 5.17 -7.82 -12.60
N ALA A 173 5.64 -8.19 -13.78
CA ALA A 173 4.85 -8.13 -15.01
C ALA A 173 3.68 -9.12 -15.01
N SER A 174 3.88 -10.35 -14.49
CA SER A 174 2.80 -11.33 -14.36
C SER A 174 1.72 -10.86 -13.39
N ASN A 175 2.11 -10.28 -12.26
CA ASN A 175 1.19 -9.75 -11.27
C ASN A 175 0.39 -8.56 -11.82
N ALA A 176 1.06 -7.60 -12.46
CA ALA A 176 0.42 -6.44 -13.07
C ALA A 176 -0.61 -6.81 -14.15
N THR A 177 -0.26 -7.74 -15.05
CA THR A 177 -1.17 -8.19 -16.12
C THR A 177 -2.36 -9.00 -15.59
N ALA A 178 -2.15 -9.83 -14.57
CA ALA A 178 -3.23 -10.54 -13.89
C ALA A 178 -4.18 -9.57 -13.17
N ALA A 179 -3.64 -8.58 -12.45
CA ALA A 179 -4.42 -7.55 -11.77
C ALA A 179 -5.23 -6.70 -12.76
N ALA A 180 -4.63 -6.26 -13.88
CA ALA A 180 -5.30 -5.48 -14.91
C ALA A 180 -6.58 -6.15 -15.42
N THR A 181 -6.50 -7.44 -15.68
CA THR A 181 -7.64 -8.25 -16.13
C THR A 181 -8.68 -8.41 -15.03
N PHE A 182 -8.24 -8.68 -13.80
CA PHE A 182 -9.11 -8.99 -12.67
C PHE A 182 -9.95 -7.78 -12.22
N ILE A 183 -9.36 -6.59 -12.16
CA ILE A 183 -10.07 -5.36 -11.78
C ILE A 183 -10.69 -4.61 -12.94
N ASN A 184 -10.62 -5.16 -14.15
CA ASN A 184 -11.23 -4.63 -15.38
C ASN A 184 -10.75 -3.20 -15.71
N ILE A 185 -9.42 -3.02 -15.76
CA ILE A 185 -8.79 -1.78 -16.24
C ILE A 185 -8.93 -1.71 -17.77
N THR A 186 -9.25 -0.54 -18.27
CA THR A 186 -9.38 -0.26 -19.70
C THR A 186 -8.53 0.94 -20.12
N ALA A 187 -8.32 1.11 -21.43
CA ALA A 187 -7.62 2.26 -21.97
C ALA A 187 -8.33 3.61 -21.72
N GLU A 188 -9.60 3.58 -21.36
CA GLU A 188 -10.38 4.80 -21.02
C GLU A 188 -10.18 5.20 -19.55
N ASP A 189 -9.51 4.37 -18.76
CA ASP A 189 -9.27 4.70 -17.37
C ASP A 189 -8.18 5.74 -17.19
N ARG A 190 -8.37 6.53 -16.16
CA ARG A 190 -7.42 7.54 -15.70
C ARG A 190 -7.30 7.42 -14.19
N ALA A 191 -6.15 6.95 -13.74
CA ALA A 191 -5.92 6.73 -12.32
C ALA A 191 -5.25 7.94 -11.67
N LEU A 192 -5.67 8.29 -10.44
CA LEU A 192 -4.94 9.22 -9.59
C LEU A 192 -3.92 8.43 -8.76
N SER A 193 -2.64 8.69 -9.00
CA SER A 193 -1.51 8.14 -8.24
C SER A 193 -1.26 9.01 -7.01
N ILE A 194 -1.38 8.40 -5.83
CA ILE A 194 -1.25 9.08 -4.53
C ILE A 194 -0.23 8.38 -3.64
N LEU A 195 -0.13 7.06 -3.73
CA LEU A 195 0.79 6.29 -2.91
C LEU A 195 2.23 6.42 -3.43
N PRO A 196 3.24 6.20 -2.58
CA PRO A 196 4.62 6.23 -3.04
C PRO A 196 4.93 5.12 -4.06
N LEU A 197 5.59 5.46 -5.17
CA LEU A 197 6.08 4.49 -6.17
C LEU A 197 7.17 3.56 -5.63
N SER A 198 7.79 3.91 -4.52
CA SER A 198 8.68 3.02 -3.76
C SER A 198 7.97 1.83 -3.10
N HIS A 199 6.64 1.80 -3.16
CA HIS A 199 5.85 0.66 -2.71
C HIS A 199 5.27 -0.11 -3.88
N MET A 200 5.47 -1.42 -3.87
CA MET A 200 5.04 -2.33 -4.93
C MET A 200 3.55 -2.21 -5.30
N PHE A 201 2.68 -1.83 -4.35
CA PHE A 201 1.25 -1.73 -4.62
C PHE A 201 0.92 -0.64 -5.64
N GLU A 202 1.49 0.57 -5.49
CA GLU A 202 1.31 1.65 -6.46
C GLU A 202 1.99 1.30 -7.79
N LEU A 203 3.26 0.90 -7.74
CA LEU A 203 4.05 0.60 -8.93
C LEU A 203 3.41 -0.50 -9.79
N THR A 204 2.98 -1.60 -9.18
CA THR A 204 2.35 -2.71 -9.93
C THR A 204 1.02 -2.28 -10.58
N VAL A 205 0.23 -1.44 -9.89
CA VAL A 205 -0.99 -0.90 -10.50
C VAL A 205 -0.67 0.08 -11.62
N GLU A 206 0.37 0.91 -11.51
CA GLU A 206 0.79 1.77 -12.63
C GLU A 206 1.25 0.95 -13.85
N ILE A 207 1.99 -0.13 -13.64
CA ILE A 207 2.36 -1.06 -14.73
C ILE A 207 1.11 -1.71 -15.35
N ALA A 208 0.11 -2.08 -14.53
CA ALA A 208 -1.16 -2.61 -15.01
C ALA A 208 -1.95 -1.57 -15.85
N LEU A 209 -1.97 -0.31 -15.43
CA LEU A 209 -2.57 0.79 -16.17
C LEU A 209 -1.89 1.01 -17.51
N ILE A 210 -0.55 1.03 -17.52
CA ILE A 210 0.27 1.13 -18.74
C ILE A 210 -0.05 0.00 -19.70
N TYR A 211 -0.06 -1.24 -19.22
CA TYR A 211 -0.39 -2.42 -20.03
C TYR A 211 -1.74 -2.29 -20.75
N CYS A 212 -2.73 -1.66 -20.09
CA CYS A 212 -4.06 -1.42 -20.65
C CYS A 212 -4.17 -0.16 -21.52
N GLY A 213 -3.16 0.70 -21.59
CA GLY A 213 -3.22 1.97 -22.34
C GLY A 213 -3.96 3.08 -21.58
N ALA A 214 -4.12 2.96 -20.26
CA ALA A 214 -4.73 3.95 -19.38
C ALA A 214 -3.79 5.13 -19.08
N SER A 215 -4.33 6.19 -18.48
CA SER A 215 -3.53 7.37 -18.08
C SER A 215 -3.29 7.40 -16.59
N ILE A 216 -2.15 7.95 -16.16
CA ILE A 216 -1.77 8.14 -14.76
C ILE A 216 -1.68 9.64 -14.46
N VAL A 217 -2.35 10.10 -13.41
CA VAL A 217 -2.31 11.48 -12.91
C VAL A 217 -1.56 11.50 -11.59
N TYR A 218 -0.41 12.13 -11.52
CA TYR A 218 0.36 12.24 -10.29
C TYR A 218 -0.14 13.36 -9.40
N ALA A 219 -0.35 13.06 -8.11
CA ALA A 219 -0.70 14.05 -7.09
C ALA A 219 0.57 14.49 -6.36
N ARG A 220 0.99 15.75 -6.54
CA ARG A 220 2.13 16.34 -5.80
C ARG A 220 1.77 16.76 -4.38
N SER A 221 0.49 16.74 -4.01
CA SER A 221 0.00 17.17 -2.71
C SER A 221 -1.13 16.28 -2.25
N LEU A 222 -1.09 15.88 -0.99
CA LEU A 222 -2.14 15.07 -0.34
C LEU A 222 -3.22 15.93 0.33
N VAL A 223 -3.20 17.26 0.12
CA VAL A 223 -4.23 18.16 0.65
C VAL A 223 -5.57 17.84 -0.02
N PRO A 224 -6.64 17.53 0.76
CA PRO A 224 -7.92 17.05 0.23
C PRO A 224 -8.52 17.92 -0.89
N ASP A 225 -8.50 19.23 -0.75
CA ASP A 225 -9.04 20.15 -1.76
C ASP A 225 -8.23 20.12 -3.07
N THR A 226 -6.92 19.87 -2.99
CA THR A 226 -6.07 19.72 -4.18
C THR A 226 -6.37 18.40 -4.88
N LEU A 227 -6.54 17.31 -4.11
CA LEU A 227 -6.93 16.01 -4.65
C LEU A 227 -8.30 16.05 -5.32
N LEU A 228 -9.30 16.66 -4.68
CA LEU A 228 -10.64 16.82 -5.27
C LEU A 228 -10.62 17.65 -6.56
N ARG A 229 -9.78 18.69 -6.62
CA ARG A 229 -9.58 19.46 -7.86
C ARG A 229 -8.96 18.62 -8.97
N LEU A 230 -7.94 17.79 -8.66
CA LEU A 230 -7.33 16.88 -9.63
C LEU A 230 -8.33 15.84 -10.12
N LEU A 231 -9.05 15.19 -9.19
CA LEU A 231 -10.11 14.22 -9.52
C LEU A 231 -11.12 14.80 -10.53
N SER A 232 -11.57 16.04 -10.28
CA SER A 232 -12.55 16.70 -11.14
C SER A 232 -11.97 17.21 -12.44
N SER A 233 -10.85 17.97 -12.40
CA SER A 233 -10.29 18.62 -13.59
C SER A 233 -9.68 17.64 -14.57
N GLN A 234 -9.14 16.50 -14.06
CA GLN A 234 -8.54 15.47 -14.89
C GLN A 234 -9.49 14.31 -15.21
N GLN A 235 -10.77 14.39 -14.80
CA GLN A 235 -11.77 13.35 -15.05
C GLN A 235 -11.30 11.96 -14.64
N VAL A 236 -10.72 11.86 -13.43
CA VAL A 236 -10.16 10.62 -12.90
C VAL A 236 -11.27 9.56 -12.74
N THR A 237 -10.95 8.32 -13.11
CA THR A 237 -11.90 7.20 -13.07
C THR A 237 -11.64 6.24 -11.92
N CYS A 238 -10.40 6.15 -11.43
CA CYS A 238 -10.03 5.23 -10.36
C CYS A 238 -8.84 5.75 -9.55
N SER A 239 -8.64 5.17 -8.37
CA SER A 239 -7.44 5.43 -7.56
C SER A 239 -7.14 4.26 -6.63
N VAL A 240 -5.85 4.08 -6.32
CA VAL A 240 -5.39 3.14 -5.29
C VAL A 240 -5.23 3.90 -3.99
N LEU A 241 -5.82 3.39 -2.92
CA LEU A 241 -5.81 4.06 -1.62
C LEU A 241 -5.64 3.06 -0.47
N VAL A 242 -5.00 3.51 0.60
CA VAL A 242 -5.08 2.80 1.88
C VAL A 242 -6.39 3.15 2.59
N PRO A 243 -6.93 2.27 3.47
CA PRO A 243 -8.20 2.50 4.17
C PRO A 243 -8.28 3.84 4.90
N GLN A 244 -7.17 4.30 5.51
CA GLN A 244 -7.12 5.61 6.18
C GLN A 244 -7.40 6.77 5.23
N ALA A 245 -6.93 6.69 3.98
CA ALA A 245 -7.21 7.73 2.98
C ALA A 245 -8.69 7.72 2.57
N LEU A 246 -9.30 6.54 2.41
CA LEU A 246 -10.74 6.41 2.19
C LEU A 246 -11.55 7.02 3.35
N GLN A 247 -11.14 6.78 4.60
CA GLN A 247 -11.77 7.37 5.78
C GLN A 247 -11.65 8.90 5.80
N LEU A 248 -10.47 9.44 5.44
CA LEU A 248 -10.26 10.89 5.38
C LEU A 248 -11.17 11.56 4.34
N PHE A 249 -11.35 10.95 3.17
CA PHE A 249 -12.29 11.46 2.17
C PHE A 249 -13.74 11.38 2.65
N LEU A 250 -14.15 10.29 3.29
CA LEU A 250 -15.48 10.13 3.86
C LEU A 250 -15.76 11.20 4.92
N ASN A 251 -14.83 11.39 5.87
CA ASN A 251 -14.90 12.44 6.90
C ASN A 251 -15.01 13.85 6.29
N GLY A 252 -14.37 14.06 5.14
CA GLY A 252 -14.48 15.30 4.37
C GLY A 252 -15.90 15.54 3.84
N ILE A 253 -16.54 14.49 3.31
CA ILE A 253 -17.93 14.53 2.85
C ILE A 253 -18.87 14.82 4.02
N GLU A 254 -18.74 14.09 5.13
CA GLU A 254 -19.56 14.23 6.31
C GLU A 254 -19.43 15.62 6.96
N ARG A 255 -18.22 16.18 7.00
CA ARG A 255 -18.00 17.56 7.47
C ARG A 255 -18.74 18.57 6.61
N GLU A 256 -18.73 18.39 5.29
CA GLU A 256 -19.46 19.27 4.39
C GLU A 256 -20.98 19.15 4.57
N VAL A 257 -21.49 17.93 4.74
CA VAL A 257 -22.91 17.67 5.06
C VAL A 257 -23.33 18.38 6.35
N ARG A 258 -22.51 18.28 7.42
CA ARG A 258 -22.72 18.99 8.70
C ARG A 258 -22.70 20.50 8.53
N ARG A 259 -21.73 21.03 7.76
CA ARG A 259 -21.65 22.47 7.48
C ARG A 259 -22.92 22.98 6.81
N GLN A 260 -23.54 22.16 5.96
CA GLN A 260 -24.80 22.48 5.28
C GLN A 260 -26.05 22.16 6.12
N LYS A 261 -25.91 21.64 7.34
CA LYS A 261 -27.02 21.22 8.24
C LYS A 261 -27.97 20.20 7.57
N ARG A 262 -27.41 19.25 6.81
CA ARG A 262 -28.17 18.25 6.03
C ARG A 262 -27.96 16.81 6.52
N GLU A 263 -27.51 16.60 7.76
CA GLU A 263 -27.17 15.29 8.30
C GLU A 263 -28.32 14.29 8.19
N LYS A 264 -29.52 14.71 8.63
CA LYS A 264 -30.72 13.84 8.57
C LYS A 264 -31.09 13.45 7.13
N GLN A 265 -30.94 14.38 6.18
CA GLN A 265 -31.22 14.10 4.78
C GLN A 265 -30.18 13.14 4.20
N PHE A 266 -28.92 13.33 4.54
CA PHE A 266 -27.82 12.45 4.11
C PHE A 266 -28.01 11.03 4.64
N GLU A 267 -28.33 10.85 5.94
CA GLU A 267 -28.62 9.54 6.54
C GLU A 267 -29.82 8.86 5.87
N GLN A 268 -30.90 9.61 5.57
CA GLN A 268 -32.04 9.06 4.84
C GLN A 268 -31.65 8.61 3.44
N LEU A 269 -30.85 9.40 2.70
CA LEU A 269 -30.35 9.04 1.38
C LEU A 269 -29.50 7.77 1.43
N VAL A 270 -28.60 7.64 2.43
CA VAL A 270 -27.78 6.43 2.62
C VAL A 270 -28.67 5.19 2.86
N ARG A 271 -29.71 5.31 3.71
CA ARG A 271 -30.65 4.21 3.95
C ARG A 271 -31.42 3.80 2.70
N ILE A 272 -31.92 4.77 1.93
CA ILE A 272 -32.61 4.50 0.66
C ILE A 272 -31.66 3.85 -0.34
N ALA A 273 -30.45 4.38 -0.47
CA ALA A 273 -29.45 3.84 -1.39
C ALA A 273 -29.07 2.39 -1.06
N ALA A 274 -28.99 2.01 0.23
CA ALA A 274 -28.70 0.67 0.65
C ALA A 274 -29.72 -0.37 0.12
N MET A 275 -30.97 0.05 -0.12
CA MET A 275 -32.04 -0.79 -0.66
C MET A 275 -32.09 -0.84 -2.20
N LEU A 276 -31.32 0.03 -2.87
CA LEU A 276 -31.33 0.13 -4.33
C LEU A 276 -30.22 -0.71 -4.97
N PRO A 277 -30.43 -1.20 -6.21
CA PRO A 277 -29.35 -1.75 -7.02
C PRO A 277 -28.19 -0.76 -7.14
N PHE A 278 -26.95 -1.27 -7.15
CA PHE A 278 -25.74 -0.44 -7.11
C PHE A 278 -25.73 0.70 -8.13
N GLY A 279 -26.14 0.44 -9.39
CA GLY A 279 -26.15 1.45 -10.46
C GLY A 279 -27.05 2.66 -10.20
N TRP A 280 -28.12 2.51 -9.40
CA TRP A 280 -29.04 3.60 -9.07
C TRP A 280 -28.52 4.51 -7.94
N ARG A 281 -27.63 4.01 -7.09
CA ARG A 281 -27.06 4.75 -5.96
C ARG A 281 -26.31 6.01 -6.41
N ARG A 282 -25.60 5.91 -7.54
CA ARG A 282 -24.87 7.02 -8.16
C ARG A 282 -25.76 8.23 -8.45
N PHE A 283 -27.00 7.99 -8.89
CA PHE A 283 -27.94 9.10 -9.17
C PHE A 283 -28.36 9.84 -7.91
N LEU A 284 -28.58 9.13 -6.80
CA LEU A 284 -28.93 9.72 -5.52
C LEU A 284 -27.80 10.62 -4.97
N PHE A 285 -26.56 10.20 -5.18
CA PHE A 285 -25.36 10.91 -4.72
C PHE A 285 -24.66 11.71 -5.83
N GLY A 286 -25.41 12.19 -6.83
CA GLY A 286 -24.87 12.93 -7.99
C GLY A 286 -24.02 14.14 -7.60
N ALA A 287 -24.35 14.84 -6.51
CA ALA A 287 -23.57 15.97 -6.00
C ALA A 287 -22.17 15.52 -5.51
N VAL A 288 -22.08 14.34 -4.85
CA VAL A 288 -20.81 13.76 -4.41
C VAL A 288 -20.01 13.31 -5.63
N HIS A 289 -20.64 12.58 -6.55
CA HIS A 289 -19.99 12.16 -7.80
C HIS A 289 -19.47 13.33 -8.63
N LYS A 290 -20.22 14.45 -8.69
CA LYS A 290 -19.76 15.67 -9.37
C LYS A 290 -18.48 16.24 -8.76
N ARG A 291 -18.33 16.19 -7.43
CA ARG A 291 -17.08 16.58 -6.74
C ARG A 291 -15.90 15.69 -7.09
N PHE A 292 -16.15 14.42 -7.38
CA PHE A 292 -15.16 13.46 -7.91
C PHE A 292 -15.03 13.53 -9.44
N GLY A 293 -15.49 14.60 -10.08
CA GLY A 293 -15.37 14.81 -11.53
C GLY A 293 -16.44 14.11 -12.38
N GLY A 294 -17.39 13.39 -11.77
CA GLY A 294 -18.48 12.70 -12.47
C GLY A 294 -18.09 11.42 -13.23
N HIS A 295 -16.80 11.12 -13.35
CA HIS A 295 -16.27 9.96 -14.10
C HIS A 295 -15.73 8.84 -13.19
N PHE A 296 -15.61 9.10 -11.90
CA PHE A 296 -15.00 8.16 -10.95
C PHE A 296 -15.79 6.85 -10.85
N ARG A 297 -15.14 5.72 -11.01
CA ARG A 297 -15.72 4.37 -11.07
C ARG A 297 -15.48 3.57 -9.80
N PHE A 298 -14.21 3.47 -9.35
CA PHE A 298 -13.85 2.59 -8.25
C PHE A 298 -12.58 3.05 -7.51
N PHE A 299 -12.50 2.62 -6.27
CA PHE A 299 -11.27 2.57 -5.49
C PHE A 299 -10.73 1.14 -5.43
N VAL A 300 -9.41 1.00 -5.43
CA VAL A 300 -8.72 -0.23 -5.02
C VAL A 300 -8.09 0.03 -3.67
N SER A 301 -8.48 -0.71 -2.65
CA SER A 301 -7.96 -0.56 -1.29
C SER A 301 -7.12 -1.75 -0.88
N GLY A 302 -5.94 -1.48 -0.33
CA GLY A 302 -5.02 -2.52 0.11
C GLY A 302 -4.00 -2.00 1.11
N GLY A 303 -3.07 -2.87 1.48
CA GLY A 303 -1.98 -2.49 2.37
C GLY A 303 -2.33 -2.44 3.85
N ALA A 304 -3.61 -2.36 4.23
CA ALA A 304 -4.12 -2.41 5.61
C ALA A 304 -5.53 -3.01 5.63
N TYR A 305 -6.01 -3.32 6.82
CA TYR A 305 -7.40 -3.80 6.99
C TYR A 305 -8.40 -2.70 6.60
N LEU A 306 -9.36 -3.08 5.76
CA LEU A 306 -10.48 -2.22 5.36
C LEU A 306 -11.72 -2.61 6.16
N PRO A 307 -12.22 -1.75 7.07
CA PRO A 307 -13.47 -2.03 7.76
C PRO A 307 -14.63 -2.21 6.76
N PRO A 308 -15.43 -3.29 6.86
CA PRO A 308 -16.59 -3.51 5.97
C PRO A 308 -17.58 -2.35 5.99
N THR A 309 -17.73 -1.69 7.15
CA THR A 309 -18.58 -0.51 7.32
C THR A 309 -18.10 0.68 6.49
N LEU A 310 -16.79 0.89 6.40
CA LEU A 310 -16.21 1.95 5.57
C LEU A 310 -16.43 1.67 4.08
N ALA A 311 -16.16 0.43 3.64
CA ALA A 311 -16.41 0.01 2.27
C ALA A 311 -17.92 0.16 1.93
N GLN A 312 -18.81 -0.29 2.82
CA GLN A 312 -20.26 -0.17 2.67
C GLN A 312 -20.72 1.29 2.55
N SER A 313 -20.11 2.20 3.32
CA SER A 313 -20.45 3.64 3.24
C SER A 313 -20.17 4.21 1.85
N TRP A 314 -19.03 3.86 1.26
CA TRP A 314 -18.69 4.24 -0.11
C TRP A 314 -19.61 3.59 -1.15
N GLU A 315 -19.89 2.29 -0.98
CA GLU A 315 -20.78 1.58 -1.90
C GLU A 315 -22.24 2.07 -1.82
N ASN A 316 -22.70 2.49 -0.66
CA ASN A 316 -24.01 3.13 -0.53
C ASN A 316 -24.08 4.47 -1.28
N MET A 317 -22.96 5.16 -1.44
CA MET A 317 -22.88 6.37 -2.27
C MET A 317 -22.66 6.07 -3.77
N GLY A 318 -22.57 4.79 -4.17
CA GLY A 318 -22.39 4.37 -5.57
C GLY A 318 -20.93 4.40 -6.05
N PHE A 319 -19.95 4.38 -5.14
CA PHE A 319 -18.54 4.18 -5.44
C PHE A 319 -18.16 2.74 -5.15
N ARG A 320 -17.66 2.04 -6.15
CA ARG A 320 -17.17 0.67 -5.96
C ARG A 320 -15.86 0.68 -5.17
N VAL A 321 -15.75 -0.18 -4.15
CA VAL A 321 -14.52 -0.35 -3.37
C VAL A 321 -14.06 -1.78 -3.51
N MET A 322 -12.98 -1.98 -4.25
CA MET A 322 -12.35 -3.29 -4.35
C MET A 322 -11.22 -3.40 -3.33
N GLN A 323 -11.16 -4.53 -2.63
CA GLN A 323 -10.13 -4.80 -1.65
C GLN A 323 -9.13 -5.81 -2.21
N GLY A 324 -7.84 -5.59 -1.95
CA GLY A 324 -6.77 -6.52 -2.28
C GLY A 324 -5.93 -6.90 -1.07
N TYR A 325 -5.42 -8.12 -1.09
CA TYR A 325 -4.43 -8.63 -0.15
C TYR A 325 -3.14 -8.99 -0.86
N GLY A 326 -2.04 -8.74 -0.19
CA GLY A 326 -0.73 -9.15 -0.66
C GLY A 326 0.42 -8.61 0.17
N THR A 327 1.61 -9.00 -0.23
CA THR A 327 2.87 -8.67 0.41
C THR A 327 3.90 -8.30 -0.66
N THR A 328 4.94 -7.58 -0.30
CA THR A 328 6.03 -7.24 -1.22
C THR A 328 6.64 -8.50 -1.85
N GLU A 329 6.73 -9.58 -1.08
CA GLU A 329 7.24 -10.88 -1.52
C GLU A 329 6.34 -11.56 -2.58
N CYS A 330 5.13 -11.03 -2.83
CA CYS A 330 4.21 -11.52 -3.85
C CYS A 330 3.96 -10.51 -4.99
N SER A 331 4.75 -9.45 -5.15
CA SER A 331 4.83 -8.49 -6.27
C SER A 331 3.60 -7.61 -6.57
N PRO A 332 2.77 -7.14 -5.71
CA PRO A 332 2.48 -7.57 -4.36
C PRO A 332 1.18 -8.35 -4.22
N ILE A 333 0.31 -8.45 -5.26
CA ILE A 333 -1.09 -8.84 -5.14
C ILE A 333 -1.23 -10.35 -5.17
N VAL A 334 -1.80 -10.90 -4.10
CA VAL A 334 -2.16 -12.33 -3.98
C VAL A 334 -3.61 -12.54 -4.38
N SER A 335 -4.51 -11.74 -3.80
CA SER A 335 -5.95 -11.82 -4.07
C SER A 335 -6.58 -10.43 -4.14
N ALA A 336 -7.72 -10.34 -4.81
CA ALA A 336 -8.51 -9.13 -4.86
C ALA A 336 -10.00 -9.45 -4.99
N THR A 337 -10.87 -8.52 -4.59
CA THR A 337 -12.31 -8.64 -4.82
C THR A 337 -12.64 -8.29 -6.27
N PRO A 338 -13.45 -9.12 -6.96
CA PRO A 338 -13.90 -8.83 -8.33
C PRO A 338 -14.75 -7.56 -8.40
N TYR A 339 -14.74 -6.89 -9.55
CA TYR A 339 -15.50 -5.64 -9.72
C TYR A 339 -17.02 -5.83 -9.55
N HIS A 340 -17.59 -6.97 -9.96
CA HIS A 340 -19.04 -7.19 -10.00
C HIS A 340 -19.59 -8.07 -8.89
N ASP A 341 -18.83 -9.07 -8.45
CA ASP A 341 -19.25 -10.06 -7.46
C ASP A 341 -18.23 -10.13 -6.35
N HIS A 342 -18.44 -9.34 -5.29
CA HIS A 342 -17.53 -9.32 -4.16
C HIS A 342 -18.26 -9.19 -2.83
N THR A 343 -17.58 -9.66 -1.79
CA THR A 343 -17.99 -9.59 -0.40
C THR A 343 -17.11 -8.57 0.32
N LEU A 344 -17.71 -7.61 1.02
CA LEU A 344 -16.99 -6.45 1.57
C LEU A 344 -16.04 -6.77 2.72
N ASP A 345 -16.19 -7.90 3.39
CA ASP A 345 -15.36 -8.38 4.50
C ASP A 345 -14.28 -9.38 4.07
N SER A 346 -14.22 -9.72 2.78
CA SER A 346 -13.26 -10.61 2.17
C SER A 346 -12.18 -9.84 1.42
N VAL A 347 -10.98 -10.39 1.34
CA VAL A 347 -9.92 -9.90 0.44
C VAL A 347 -10.00 -10.52 -0.97
N GLY A 348 -11.12 -11.14 -1.27
CA GLY A 348 -11.48 -11.64 -2.59
C GLY A 348 -10.85 -12.98 -2.96
N LYS A 349 -10.64 -13.19 -4.25
CA LYS A 349 -10.16 -14.44 -4.82
C LYS A 349 -8.70 -14.30 -5.26
N PRO A 350 -7.90 -15.38 -5.22
CA PRO A 350 -6.57 -15.38 -5.78
C PRO A 350 -6.56 -14.89 -7.23
N LEU A 351 -5.53 -14.12 -7.60
CA LEU A 351 -5.35 -13.69 -8.98
C LEU A 351 -5.06 -14.89 -9.88
N LYS A 352 -5.32 -14.73 -11.17
CA LYS A 352 -5.01 -15.77 -12.15
C LYS A 352 -3.53 -16.14 -12.13
N GLY A 353 -3.24 -17.45 -11.98
CA GLY A 353 -1.88 -17.98 -11.89
C GLY A 353 -1.29 -17.96 -10.48
N VAL A 354 -1.99 -17.40 -9.49
CA VAL A 354 -1.60 -17.43 -8.09
C VAL A 354 -2.36 -18.54 -7.38
N GLU A 355 -1.63 -19.45 -6.75
CA GLU A 355 -2.19 -20.50 -5.90
C GLU A 355 -2.05 -20.09 -4.43
N VAL A 356 -3.13 -20.28 -3.69
CA VAL A 356 -3.16 -20.02 -2.25
C VAL A 356 -3.61 -21.28 -1.52
N ARG A 357 -2.86 -21.67 -0.49
CA ARG A 357 -3.21 -22.76 0.43
C ARG A 357 -3.27 -22.24 1.85
N ILE A 358 -4.10 -22.87 2.65
CA ILE A 358 -4.14 -22.66 4.10
C ILE A 358 -3.47 -23.87 4.75
N ALA A 359 -2.38 -23.63 5.50
CA ALA A 359 -1.68 -24.66 6.26
C ALA A 359 -2.52 -25.15 7.46
N GLU A 360 -2.12 -26.25 8.09
CA GLU A 360 -2.84 -26.83 9.24
C GLU A 360 -2.98 -25.85 10.42
N ASP A 361 -2.01 -24.96 10.59
CA ASP A 361 -2.01 -23.93 11.63
C ASP A 361 -2.74 -22.64 11.20
N GLY A 362 -3.37 -22.64 10.02
CA GLY A 362 -4.11 -21.52 9.47
C GLY A 362 -3.27 -20.50 8.69
N GLU A 363 -1.95 -20.73 8.52
CA GLU A 363 -1.09 -19.82 7.77
C GLU A 363 -1.41 -19.84 6.27
N ILE A 364 -1.45 -18.67 5.66
CA ILE A 364 -1.63 -18.49 4.22
C ILE A 364 -0.29 -18.76 3.52
N LEU A 365 -0.28 -19.72 2.62
CA LEU A 365 0.84 -20.06 1.75
C LEU A 365 0.53 -19.62 0.33
N VAL A 366 1.51 -19.02 -0.35
CA VAL A 366 1.33 -18.52 -1.72
C VAL A 366 2.36 -19.15 -2.65
N HIS A 367 1.92 -19.60 -3.81
CA HIS A 367 2.74 -20.09 -4.91
C HIS A 367 2.31 -19.44 -6.21
N GLY A 368 3.24 -19.12 -7.09
CA GLY A 368 2.93 -18.55 -8.40
C GLY A 368 4.05 -17.71 -8.99
N PRO A 369 3.85 -17.23 -10.22
CA PRO A 369 4.84 -16.43 -10.95
C PRO A 369 5.12 -15.08 -10.28
N ASN A 370 4.23 -14.60 -9.42
CA ASN A 370 4.37 -13.37 -8.65
C ASN A 370 5.21 -13.51 -7.38
N VAL A 371 5.57 -14.74 -6.98
CA VAL A 371 6.33 -14.99 -5.74
C VAL A 371 7.80 -14.65 -5.96
N SER A 372 8.35 -13.84 -5.05
CA SER A 372 9.74 -13.40 -5.01
C SER A 372 10.75 -14.56 -5.04
N LEU A 373 11.94 -14.30 -5.53
CA LEU A 373 13.07 -15.23 -5.51
C LEU A 373 13.71 -15.37 -4.12
N GLY A 374 13.35 -14.52 -3.15
CA GLY A 374 13.88 -14.52 -1.79
C GLY A 374 14.31 -13.13 -1.32
N TYR A 375 15.26 -13.12 -0.38
CA TYR A 375 15.77 -11.88 0.21
C TYR A 375 17.23 -11.62 -0.17
N TRP A 376 17.54 -10.37 -0.51
CA TRP A 376 18.85 -9.90 -0.97
C TRP A 376 19.94 -10.19 0.07
N LYS A 377 20.96 -10.96 -0.34
CA LYS A 377 22.10 -11.39 0.50
C LYS A 377 21.69 -11.99 1.87
N ASN A 378 20.50 -12.60 1.94
CA ASN A 378 19.99 -13.18 3.19
C ASN A 378 19.42 -14.60 2.96
N PRO A 379 20.28 -15.61 2.77
CA PRO A 379 19.85 -16.98 2.49
C PRO A 379 19.10 -17.64 3.67
N GLU A 380 19.43 -17.26 4.91
CA GLU A 380 18.76 -17.78 6.10
C GLU A 380 17.29 -17.34 6.15
N ALA A 381 17.02 -16.04 5.98
CA ALA A 381 15.65 -15.52 5.93
C ALA A 381 14.90 -16.07 4.71
N THR A 382 15.59 -16.26 3.58
CA THR A 382 15.00 -16.88 2.38
C THR A 382 14.56 -18.31 2.68
N ALA A 383 15.44 -19.16 3.21
CA ALA A 383 15.11 -20.55 3.55
C ALA A 383 14.01 -20.66 4.63
N ALA A 384 13.92 -19.67 5.54
CA ALA A 384 12.87 -19.64 6.55
C ALA A 384 11.49 -19.33 5.97
N SER A 385 11.42 -18.47 4.94
CA SER A 385 10.16 -17.94 4.39
C SER A 385 9.71 -18.59 3.08
N PHE A 386 10.64 -19.19 2.33
CA PHE A 386 10.34 -19.83 1.04
C PHE A 386 10.75 -21.31 1.11
N LYS A 387 9.78 -22.21 0.99
CA LYS A 387 10.00 -23.66 1.10
C LYS A 387 9.20 -24.37 0.01
N ASP A 388 9.85 -25.26 -0.72
CA ASP A 388 9.23 -26.11 -1.75
C ASP A 388 8.41 -25.32 -2.78
N GLY A 389 8.87 -24.09 -3.15
CA GLY A 389 8.18 -23.21 -4.07
C GLY A 389 7.03 -22.40 -3.46
N TRP A 390 6.74 -22.55 -2.16
CA TRP A 390 5.73 -21.81 -1.43
C TRP A 390 6.34 -20.70 -0.58
N TYR A 391 5.73 -19.53 -0.63
CA TYR A 391 6.01 -18.44 0.30
C TYR A 391 5.09 -18.54 1.52
N TYR A 392 5.68 -18.58 2.70
CA TYR A 392 5.02 -18.59 4.00
C TYR A 392 4.83 -17.16 4.45
N THR A 393 3.59 -16.67 4.38
CA THR A 393 3.30 -15.23 4.52
C THR A 393 3.38 -14.72 5.96
N GLY A 394 3.24 -15.61 6.93
CA GLY A 394 3.03 -15.24 8.33
C GLY A 394 1.65 -14.63 8.60
N ASP A 395 0.76 -14.58 7.62
CA ASP A 395 -0.63 -14.18 7.75
C ASP A 395 -1.52 -15.40 7.95
N LEU A 396 -2.56 -15.27 8.77
CA LEU A 396 -3.54 -16.31 9.03
C LEU A 396 -4.84 -16.00 8.29
N GLY A 397 -5.49 -17.04 7.75
CA GLY A 397 -6.72 -16.86 7.00
C GLY A 397 -7.47 -18.15 6.73
N PHE A 398 -8.54 -18.04 5.97
CA PHE A 398 -9.37 -19.18 5.52
C PHE A 398 -10.12 -18.82 4.23
N PHE A 399 -10.62 -19.84 3.55
CA PHE A 399 -11.54 -19.68 2.42
C PHE A 399 -12.99 -19.97 2.83
N ASP A 400 -13.92 -19.22 2.26
CA ASP A 400 -15.34 -19.56 2.32
C ASP A 400 -15.70 -20.59 1.22
N GLU A 401 -16.97 -21.04 1.18
CA GLU A 401 -17.51 -21.97 0.19
C GLU A 401 -17.47 -21.42 -1.25
N LYS A 402 -17.38 -20.09 -1.41
CA LYS A 402 -17.28 -19.41 -2.71
C LYS A 402 -15.85 -19.13 -3.14
N ASN A 403 -14.87 -19.67 -2.39
CA ASN A 403 -13.46 -19.47 -2.61
C ASN A 403 -13.00 -17.99 -2.45
N ASN A 404 -13.66 -17.25 -1.57
CA ASN A 404 -13.16 -15.95 -1.14
C ASN A 404 -12.20 -16.13 0.04
N LEU A 405 -11.07 -15.44 0.00
CA LEU A 405 -10.07 -15.44 1.05
C LEU A 405 -10.42 -14.41 2.14
N TYR A 406 -10.33 -14.83 3.39
CA TYR A 406 -10.52 -14.00 4.58
C TYR A 406 -9.24 -13.98 5.39
N LEU A 407 -8.87 -12.81 5.89
CA LEU A 407 -7.73 -12.65 6.80
C LEU A 407 -8.21 -12.69 8.25
N LYS A 408 -7.46 -13.40 9.12
CA LYS A 408 -7.70 -13.45 10.56
C LYS A 408 -6.69 -12.61 11.36
N GLY A 409 -5.51 -12.38 10.81
CA GLY A 409 -4.46 -11.61 11.48
C GLY A 409 -3.06 -12.13 11.16
N ARG A 410 -2.09 -11.71 11.95
CA ARG A 410 -0.69 -12.13 11.83
C ARG A 410 -0.35 -13.22 12.82
N LYS A 411 0.28 -14.30 12.37
CA LYS A 411 0.73 -15.44 13.21
C LYS A 411 1.58 -14.98 14.41
N LYS A 412 2.49 -14.03 14.20
CA LYS A 412 3.34 -13.46 15.24
C LYS A 412 2.60 -12.56 16.26
N ASN A 413 1.40 -12.07 15.92
CA ASN A 413 0.57 -11.25 16.80
C ASN A 413 -0.41 -12.09 17.61
N LEU A 414 -0.60 -13.37 17.26
CA LEU A 414 -1.52 -14.28 17.90
C LEU A 414 -1.26 -14.34 19.41
N ILE A 415 -2.28 -14.10 20.21
CA ILE A 415 -2.22 -14.23 21.67
C ILE A 415 -2.68 -15.64 22.02
N VAL A 416 -1.75 -16.46 22.48
CA VAL A 416 -2.06 -17.80 22.99
C VAL A 416 -2.26 -17.70 24.50
N LEU A 417 -3.49 -17.82 24.95
CA LEU A 417 -3.83 -17.73 26.38
C LEU A 417 -3.32 -18.95 27.15
N ALA A 418 -3.23 -18.85 28.49
CA ALA A 418 -2.77 -19.94 29.36
C ALA A 418 -3.59 -21.23 29.24
N ASN A 419 -4.86 -21.13 28.82
CA ASN A 419 -5.75 -22.27 28.57
C ASN A 419 -5.63 -22.84 27.14
N GLY A 420 -4.66 -22.37 26.32
CA GLY A 420 -4.43 -22.82 24.96
C GLY A 420 -5.36 -22.18 23.90
N LEU A 421 -6.29 -21.31 24.30
CA LEU A 421 -7.15 -20.63 23.34
C LEU A 421 -6.42 -19.51 22.61
N ASN A 422 -6.66 -19.41 21.31
CA ASN A 422 -6.11 -18.41 20.43
C ASN A 422 -7.00 -17.16 20.41
N VAL A 423 -6.41 -15.99 20.60
CA VAL A 423 -7.05 -14.69 20.43
C VAL A 423 -6.33 -13.91 19.35
N TYR A 424 -7.07 -13.49 18.35
CA TYR A 424 -6.58 -12.66 17.25
C TYR A 424 -6.77 -11.19 17.63
N PRO A 425 -5.69 -10.42 17.83
CA PRO A 425 -5.79 -9.00 18.20
C PRO A 425 -6.62 -8.18 17.23
N GLU A 426 -6.53 -8.51 15.95
CA GLU A 426 -7.20 -7.80 14.86
C GLU A 426 -8.74 -7.89 14.98
N ASP A 427 -9.30 -9.00 15.47
CA ASP A 427 -10.74 -9.14 15.70
C ASP A 427 -11.23 -8.16 16.77
N ILE A 428 -10.45 -7.97 17.83
CA ILE A 428 -10.76 -7.04 18.92
C ILE A 428 -10.55 -5.59 18.46
N GLU A 429 -9.48 -5.33 17.73
CA GLU A 429 -9.20 -4.02 17.15
C GLU A 429 -10.34 -3.58 16.23
N ASN A 430 -10.91 -4.48 15.43
CA ASN A 430 -12.05 -4.20 14.56
C ASN A 430 -13.29 -3.79 15.34
N ILE A 431 -13.58 -4.46 16.45
CA ILE A 431 -14.70 -4.09 17.34
C ILE A 431 -14.47 -2.73 17.99
N LEU A 432 -13.23 -2.45 18.41
CA LEU A 432 -12.86 -1.16 18.96
C LEU A 432 -12.98 -0.02 17.93
N HIS A 433 -12.50 -0.23 16.71
CA HIS A 433 -12.59 0.75 15.61
C HIS A 433 -14.03 1.03 15.15
N ALA A 434 -14.98 0.10 15.37
CA ALA A 434 -16.39 0.33 15.10
C ALA A 434 -17.02 1.35 16.07
N ASN A 435 -16.37 1.67 17.19
CA ASN A 435 -16.86 2.64 18.15
C ASN A 435 -16.42 4.07 17.74
N PRO A 436 -17.36 5.02 17.55
CA PRO A 436 -17.04 6.37 17.07
C PRO A 436 -16.15 7.20 18.02
N LEU A 437 -16.00 6.79 19.28
CA LEU A 437 -15.11 7.43 20.25
C LEU A 437 -13.65 6.99 20.11
N VAL A 438 -13.39 5.92 19.34
CA VAL A 438 -12.05 5.36 19.13
C VAL A 438 -11.47 5.93 17.85
N LYS A 439 -10.36 6.67 17.99
CA LYS A 439 -9.57 7.13 16.84
C LYS A 439 -8.74 5.99 16.27
N ASP A 440 -8.10 5.23 17.18
CA ASP A 440 -7.32 4.05 16.83
C ASP A 440 -7.11 3.13 18.04
N ALA A 441 -6.79 1.87 17.83
CA ALA A 441 -6.56 0.90 18.88
C ALA A 441 -5.54 -0.17 18.44
N VAL A 442 -4.74 -0.63 19.39
CA VAL A 442 -3.81 -1.76 19.19
C VAL A 442 -3.96 -2.71 20.38
N VAL A 443 -4.07 -4.01 20.09
CA VAL A 443 -4.27 -5.04 21.12
C VAL A 443 -3.05 -5.94 21.23
N PHE A 444 -2.62 -6.24 22.45
CA PHE A 444 -1.48 -7.09 22.77
C PHE A 444 -1.84 -8.15 23.80
N GLY A 445 -1.10 -9.27 23.80
CA GLY A 445 -1.04 -10.19 24.93
C GLY A 445 0.05 -9.71 25.89
N LEU A 446 -0.32 -9.16 27.03
CA LEU A 446 0.64 -8.78 28.07
C LEU A 446 0.74 -9.86 29.14
N MET A 447 1.98 -10.23 29.48
CA MET A 447 2.23 -11.19 30.57
C MET A 447 1.81 -10.61 31.92
N HIS A 448 0.89 -11.28 32.57
CA HIS A 448 0.51 -10.98 33.95
C HIS A 448 1.24 -11.95 34.91
N GLN A 449 1.73 -11.44 36.06
CA GLN A 449 2.51 -12.27 36.99
C GLN A 449 1.74 -13.53 37.39
N GLY A 450 2.27 -14.71 36.99
CA GLY A 450 1.77 -16.03 37.37
C GLY A 450 0.53 -16.56 36.61
N GLN A 451 -0.05 -15.81 35.65
CA GLN A 451 -1.32 -16.19 34.99
C GLN A 451 -1.25 -16.32 33.45
N GLY A 452 -0.07 -16.08 32.85
CA GLY A 452 0.08 -16.10 31.38
C GLY A 452 -0.35 -14.78 30.72
N PRO A 453 -0.41 -14.75 29.36
CA PRO A 453 -0.77 -13.54 28.63
C PRO A 453 -2.26 -13.22 28.76
N GLU A 454 -2.57 -11.95 29.00
CA GLU A 454 -3.91 -11.39 29.02
C GLU A 454 -4.11 -10.39 27.88
N VAL A 455 -5.35 -10.28 27.41
CA VAL A 455 -5.72 -9.34 26.34
C VAL A 455 -5.70 -7.90 26.88
N HIS A 456 -4.80 -7.09 26.33
CA HIS A 456 -4.62 -5.69 26.71
C HIS A 456 -4.78 -4.76 25.51
N ALA A 457 -5.66 -3.75 25.62
CA ALA A 457 -5.89 -2.75 24.58
C ALA A 457 -5.12 -1.46 24.86
N VAL A 458 -4.44 -0.92 23.84
CA VAL A 458 -3.90 0.44 23.84
C VAL A 458 -4.84 1.29 23.01
N LEU A 459 -5.41 2.34 23.61
CA LEU A 459 -6.50 3.12 23.01
C LEU A 459 -6.03 4.55 22.70
N LEU A 460 -6.31 5.01 21.50
CA LEU A 460 -6.28 6.41 21.10
C LEU A 460 -7.73 6.89 20.97
N LEU A 461 -8.16 7.77 21.89
CA LEU A 461 -9.57 8.19 22.02
C LEU A 461 -9.71 9.70 21.74
N GLU A 462 -10.89 10.12 21.28
CA GLU A 462 -11.24 11.54 21.25
C GLU A 462 -11.42 12.12 22.65
N ASP A 463 -12.10 11.36 23.52
CA ASP A 463 -12.31 11.69 24.94
C ASP A 463 -11.76 10.55 25.81
N PRO A 464 -10.57 10.74 26.42
CA PRO A 464 -9.95 9.73 27.30
C PRO A 464 -10.83 9.27 28.48
N SER A 465 -11.74 10.13 28.95
CA SER A 465 -12.64 9.80 30.07
C SER A 465 -13.62 8.66 29.75
N LYS A 466 -13.85 8.38 28.47
CA LYS A 466 -14.78 7.35 27.98
C LYS A 466 -14.15 5.96 27.83
N ALA A 467 -12.87 5.80 28.13
CA ALA A 467 -12.15 4.54 27.91
C ALA A 467 -12.85 3.33 28.54
N LYS A 468 -13.29 3.43 29.81
CA LYS A 468 -14.02 2.34 30.49
C LYS A 468 -15.32 1.97 29.76
N THR A 469 -16.06 2.97 29.27
CA THR A 469 -17.31 2.76 28.53
C THR A 469 -17.05 2.05 27.20
N VAL A 470 -16.00 2.47 26.46
CA VAL A 470 -15.56 1.83 25.20
C VAL A 470 -15.23 0.35 25.44
N ILE A 471 -14.41 0.05 26.46
CA ILE A 471 -14.02 -1.34 26.79
C ILE A 471 -15.25 -2.18 27.19
N GLN A 472 -16.16 -1.65 27.99
CA GLN A 472 -17.39 -2.36 28.38
C GLN A 472 -18.28 -2.66 27.16
N GLN A 473 -18.39 -1.73 26.22
CA GLN A 473 -19.16 -1.92 24.98
C GLN A 473 -18.52 -2.96 24.07
N ALA A 474 -17.19 -2.93 23.92
CA ALA A 474 -16.44 -3.92 23.15
C ALA A 474 -16.58 -5.32 23.79
N ASN A 475 -16.39 -5.44 25.09
CA ASN A 475 -16.47 -6.72 25.79
C ASN A 475 -17.86 -7.40 25.73
N LYS A 476 -18.94 -6.64 25.51
CA LYS A 476 -20.27 -7.20 25.27
C LYS A 476 -20.40 -7.94 23.95
N GLN A 477 -19.56 -7.62 22.98
CA GLN A 477 -19.54 -8.21 21.64
C GLN A 477 -18.49 -9.33 21.51
N LEU A 478 -17.56 -9.41 22.45
CA LEU A 478 -16.45 -10.35 22.46
C LEU A 478 -16.80 -11.65 23.18
N ALA A 479 -16.30 -12.76 22.68
CA ALA A 479 -16.36 -14.04 23.38
C ALA A 479 -15.60 -13.96 24.73
N PRO A 480 -15.94 -14.78 25.74
CA PRO A 480 -15.34 -14.68 27.08
C PRO A 480 -13.80 -14.72 27.10
N HIS A 481 -13.18 -15.50 26.21
CA HIS A 481 -11.72 -15.62 26.10
C HIS A 481 -11.07 -14.44 25.37
N GLN A 482 -11.83 -13.70 24.56
CA GLN A 482 -11.35 -12.52 23.82
C GLN A 482 -11.50 -11.22 24.60
N GLN A 483 -12.18 -11.25 25.76
CA GLN A 483 -12.46 -10.04 26.51
C GLN A 483 -11.18 -9.30 26.93
N ILE A 484 -11.20 -8.00 26.73
CA ILE A 484 -10.12 -7.08 27.12
C ILE A 484 -10.07 -7.03 28.65
N ARG A 485 -8.97 -7.46 29.24
CA ARG A 485 -8.74 -7.49 30.68
C ARG A 485 -8.06 -6.23 31.20
N GLY A 486 -7.22 -5.62 30.39
CA GLY A 486 -6.52 -4.39 30.73
C GLY A 486 -6.53 -3.41 29.58
N PHE A 487 -6.38 -2.12 29.88
CA PHE A 487 -6.22 -1.12 28.84
C PHE A 487 -5.28 0.01 29.27
N THR A 488 -4.68 0.65 28.29
CA THR A 488 -3.86 1.87 28.46
C THR A 488 -4.33 2.91 27.46
N ILE A 489 -4.48 4.17 27.91
CA ILE A 489 -4.75 5.29 27.04
C ILE A 489 -3.40 5.77 26.49
N TRP A 490 -3.30 5.89 25.16
CA TRP A 490 -2.10 6.39 24.52
C TRP A 490 -1.87 7.86 24.84
N PRO A 491 -0.66 8.25 25.28
CA PRO A 491 -0.43 9.60 25.82
C PRO A 491 -0.15 10.67 24.76
N GLU A 492 0.02 10.28 23.50
CA GLU A 492 0.34 11.18 22.39
C GLU A 492 -0.87 11.36 21.46
N GLU A 493 -0.76 12.33 20.54
CA GLU A 493 -1.85 12.66 19.59
C GLU A 493 -2.12 11.55 18.56
N ASP A 494 -1.09 10.75 18.22
CA ASP A 494 -1.20 9.61 17.31
C ASP A 494 -0.22 8.49 17.69
N PHE A 495 -0.49 7.28 17.19
CA PHE A 495 0.45 6.16 17.27
C PHE A 495 1.65 6.39 16.34
N PRO A 496 2.85 5.82 16.67
CA PRO A 496 3.95 5.77 15.73
C PRO A 496 3.55 4.95 14.49
N ARG A 497 3.71 5.55 13.30
CA ARG A 497 3.28 4.94 12.04
C ARG A 497 4.42 4.75 11.04
N THR A 498 4.21 3.81 10.13
CA THR A 498 5.00 3.71 8.90
C THR A 498 4.57 4.81 7.91
N HIS A 499 5.33 4.97 6.82
CA HIS A 499 4.97 5.91 5.74
C HIS A 499 3.67 5.54 5.01
N THR A 500 3.26 4.27 5.10
CA THR A 500 1.95 3.77 4.63
C THR A 500 0.85 3.88 5.69
N LEU A 501 1.05 4.70 6.71
CA LEU A 501 0.13 4.97 7.83
C LEU A 501 -0.18 3.75 8.72
N LYS A 502 0.54 2.63 8.58
CA LYS A 502 0.40 1.47 9.48
C LYS A 502 1.00 1.74 10.84
N VAL A 503 0.33 1.32 11.90
CA VAL A 503 0.86 1.43 13.27
C VAL A 503 2.09 0.53 13.44
N LYS A 504 3.17 1.11 13.97
CA LYS A 504 4.39 0.39 14.35
C LYS A 504 4.18 -0.28 15.71
N ARG A 505 3.56 -1.48 15.68
CA ARG A 505 3.17 -2.22 16.90
C ARG A 505 4.32 -2.41 17.90
N LEU A 506 5.55 -2.67 17.42
CA LEU A 506 6.71 -2.83 18.31
C LEU A 506 7.07 -1.55 19.05
N ASP A 507 6.97 -0.39 18.39
CA ASP A 507 7.25 0.91 19.02
C ASP A 507 6.18 1.22 20.09
N VAL A 508 4.89 0.89 19.77
CA VAL A 508 3.79 1.00 20.73
C VAL A 508 4.02 0.08 21.94
N LEU A 509 4.38 -1.18 21.70
CA LEU A 509 4.64 -2.17 22.77
C LEU A 509 5.81 -1.72 23.66
N SER A 510 6.93 -1.31 23.06
CA SER A 510 8.11 -0.83 23.81
C SER A 510 7.79 0.36 24.70
N LYS A 511 6.96 1.28 24.23
CA LYS A 511 6.52 2.43 25.03
C LYS A 511 5.53 2.01 26.12
N LEU A 512 4.62 1.09 25.83
CA LEU A 512 3.70 0.51 26.81
C LEU A 512 4.47 -0.14 27.98
N GLU A 513 5.49 -0.93 27.68
CA GLU A 513 6.33 -1.58 28.69
C GLU A 513 7.05 -0.56 29.58
N LYS A 514 7.55 0.54 29.00
CA LYS A 514 8.14 1.65 29.77
C LYS A 514 7.12 2.31 30.70
N LEU A 515 5.92 2.62 30.18
CA LEU A 515 4.85 3.21 30.99
C LEU A 515 4.41 2.31 32.16
N HIS A 516 4.45 0.99 31.97
CA HIS A 516 4.15 0.03 33.03
C HIS A 516 5.28 -0.08 34.06
N LYS A 517 6.56 0.02 33.63
CA LYS A 517 7.72 0.10 34.57
C LYS A 517 7.66 1.36 35.42
N ASP A 518 7.49 2.51 34.81
CA ASP A 518 7.43 3.80 35.51
C ASP A 518 6.30 3.87 36.54
N LYS A 519 5.19 3.16 36.30
CA LYS A 519 4.08 3.03 37.26
C LYS A 519 4.41 2.11 38.44
N ARG A 520 5.24 1.07 38.23
CA ARG A 520 5.69 0.17 39.31
C ARG A 520 6.76 0.80 40.20
N ASP A 521 7.62 1.64 39.61
CA ASP A 521 8.74 2.28 40.31
C ASP A 521 8.35 3.58 41.01
N ARG A 522 7.11 4.06 40.87
CA ARG A 522 6.57 5.14 41.69
C ARG A 522 6.03 4.53 43.00
N PRO A 523 6.70 4.81 44.17
CA PRO A 523 6.13 4.39 45.43
C PRO A 523 4.75 5.03 45.60
N GLU A 524 3.79 4.23 46.07
CA GLU A 524 2.47 4.70 46.50
C GLU A 524 2.68 5.90 47.46
N LYS A 525 2.59 7.11 46.91
CA LYS A 525 2.36 8.29 47.70
C LYS A 525 0.86 8.50 47.76
N GLU A 526 0.30 8.00 48.88
CA GLU A 526 -0.86 8.46 49.62
C GLU A 526 -2.08 8.93 48.78
N GLN A 527 -3.09 8.05 48.86
CA GLN A 527 -4.55 8.26 48.90
C GLN A 527 -5.24 8.93 47.73
#